data_25483edcee6cf37873b37d19293ecc61
#
_entry.id   25483edcee6cf37873b37d19293ecc61
#
_cell.length_a   1.000
_cell.length_b   1.000
_cell.length_c   1.000
_cell.angle_alpha   90.00
_cell.angle_beta   90.00
_cell.angle_gamma   90.00
#
_symmetry.space_group_name_H-M   'P 1'
#
loop_
_entity.id
_entity.type
_entity.pdbx_description
1 polymer ?
#
loop_
_entity_poly.entity_id
_entity_poly.type
_entity_poly.pdbx_seq_one_letter_code
_entity_poly.pdbx_strand_id
1 'polypeptide(L)'
;LMTSGEVRAGIVTGSSQVLCHTDRIAGFCDRISACYPRIRVIAEIENSDDDFESYDKTRALLSAHPDINALYFTAAGVYGGCRAVLSLNRTDIHILAYDKIPATKELMEQHIISAVICQQPAIQGSKPIQLLFDYLTAGEAPDREFYYTAVDIRILENL
;
A
#
# COMPACT_ATOMS: atom_id res chain seq x y z
N LEU A 1 -5.34 11.96 9.43
CA LEU A 1 -5.09 12.28 8.01
C LEU A 1 -6.26 13.10 7.50
N MET A 2 -6.32 14.35 7.91
CA MET A 2 -7.46 15.21 7.64
C MET A 2 -7.00 16.33 6.72
N THR A 3 -7.11 16.10 5.41
CA THR A 3 -7.09 17.22 4.49
C THR A 3 -8.51 17.81 4.44
N SER A 4 -8.64 19.10 4.70
CA SER A 4 -9.92 19.81 4.57
C SER A 4 -10.32 20.07 3.12
N GLY A 5 -9.46 19.70 2.16
CA GLY A 5 -9.62 19.94 0.73
C GLY A 5 -9.92 18.70 -0.10
N GLU A 6 -9.95 18.87 -1.42
CA GLU A 6 -9.97 17.76 -2.38
C GLU A 6 -8.69 16.96 -2.32
N VAL A 7 -8.81 15.64 -2.37
CA VAL A 7 -7.68 14.70 -2.46
C VAL A 7 -7.63 14.17 -3.89
N ARG A 8 -6.48 14.36 -4.52
CA ARG A 8 -6.17 13.87 -5.87
C ARG A 8 -5.09 12.81 -5.74
N ALA A 9 -5.52 11.57 -5.81
CA ALA A 9 -4.69 10.41 -5.54
C ALA A 9 -4.07 9.83 -6.81
N GLY A 10 -2.78 9.55 -6.76
CA GLY A 10 -2.12 8.64 -7.67
C GLY A 10 -2.01 7.26 -7.04
N ILE A 11 -2.28 6.21 -7.79
CA ILE A 11 -2.08 4.83 -7.35
C ILE A 11 -0.78 4.30 -7.97
N VAL A 12 0.07 3.71 -7.13
CA VAL A 12 1.30 3.03 -7.55
C VAL A 12 1.18 1.58 -7.14
N THR A 13 1.12 0.68 -8.11
CA THR A 13 0.92 -0.75 -7.89
C THR A 13 2.08 -1.57 -8.48
N GLY A 14 2.23 -2.82 -8.04
CA GLY A 14 3.25 -3.71 -8.59
C GLY A 14 2.85 -4.20 -9.98
N SER A 15 1.79 -4.98 -10.07
CA SER A 15 1.29 -5.53 -11.33
C SER A 15 -0.20 -5.80 -11.25
N SER A 16 -0.93 -5.51 -12.32
CA SER A 16 -2.35 -5.86 -12.49
C SER A 16 -2.60 -7.36 -12.66
N GLN A 17 -1.56 -8.15 -12.87
CA GLN A 17 -1.66 -9.62 -12.93
C GLN A 17 -1.69 -10.28 -11.53
N VAL A 18 -1.42 -9.51 -10.47
CA VAL A 18 -1.39 -10.00 -9.08
C VAL A 18 -2.71 -9.65 -8.40
N LEU A 19 -3.52 -10.66 -8.08
CA LEU A 19 -4.87 -10.49 -7.54
C LEU A 19 -4.92 -9.59 -6.30
N CYS A 20 -4.00 -9.74 -5.36
CA CYS A 20 -4.01 -8.90 -4.17
C CYS A 20 -3.74 -7.41 -4.47
N HIS A 21 -3.03 -7.08 -5.56
CA HIS A 21 -2.84 -5.70 -5.97
C HIS A 21 -4.14 -5.11 -6.54
N THR A 22 -4.80 -5.85 -7.43
CA THR A 22 -6.08 -5.42 -8.02
C THR A 22 -7.20 -5.33 -6.99
N ASP A 23 -7.28 -6.27 -6.03
CA ASP A 23 -8.26 -6.23 -4.95
C ASP A 23 -8.07 -5.01 -4.04
N ARG A 24 -6.81 -4.63 -3.74
CA ARG A 24 -6.52 -3.42 -2.96
C ARG A 24 -6.96 -2.15 -3.68
N ILE A 25 -6.73 -2.08 -5.00
CA ILE A 25 -7.17 -0.94 -5.83
C ILE A 25 -8.70 -0.89 -5.87
N ALA A 26 -9.34 -2.02 -6.17
CA ALA A 26 -10.81 -2.10 -6.24
C ALA A 26 -11.45 -1.69 -4.91
N GLY A 27 -10.99 -2.26 -3.79
CA GLY A 27 -11.51 -1.91 -2.46
C GLY A 27 -11.30 -0.44 -2.09
N PHE A 28 -10.17 0.16 -2.47
CA PHE A 28 -9.93 1.59 -2.29
C PHE A 28 -10.90 2.42 -3.14
N CYS A 29 -11.01 2.13 -4.44
CA CYS A 29 -11.89 2.86 -5.35
C CYS A 29 -13.35 2.75 -4.96
N ASP A 30 -13.83 1.56 -4.61
CA ASP A 30 -15.21 1.34 -4.14
C ASP A 30 -15.50 2.14 -2.88
N ARG A 31 -14.56 2.15 -1.94
CA ARG A 31 -14.75 2.85 -0.68
C ARG A 31 -14.76 4.36 -0.84
N ILE A 32 -13.84 4.93 -1.62
CA ILE A 32 -13.82 6.39 -1.86
C ILE A 32 -15.05 6.83 -2.64
N SER A 33 -15.46 6.06 -3.64
CA SER A 33 -16.66 6.35 -4.44
C SER A 33 -17.93 6.37 -3.58
N ALA A 34 -18.08 5.40 -2.67
CA ALA A 34 -19.25 5.29 -1.81
C ALA A 34 -19.31 6.32 -0.67
N CYS A 35 -18.16 6.70 -0.10
CA CYS A 35 -18.12 7.42 1.17
C CYS A 35 -17.34 8.73 1.15
N TYR A 36 -16.46 8.95 0.16
CA TYR A 36 -15.52 10.07 0.16
C TYR A 36 -15.45 10.80 -1.19
N PRO A 37 -16.53 11.51 -1.61
CA PRO A 37 -16.62 12.10 -2.96
C PRO A 37 -15.58 13.19 -3.24
N ARG A 38 -14.85 13.64 -2.20
CA ARG A 38 -13.74 14.59 -2.33
C ARG A 38 -12.40 13.92 -2.67
N ILE A 39 -12.36 12.60 -2.69
CA ILE A 39 -11.16 11.83 -3.08
C ILE A 39 -11.37 11.33 -4.51
N ARG A 40 -10.42 11.64 -5.39
CA ARG A 40 -10.45 11.20 -6.79
C ARG A 40 -9.13 10.53 -7.14
N VAL A 41 -9.19 9.40 -7.82
CA VAL A 41 -8.03 8.79 -8.45
C VAL A 41 -7.79 9.51 -9.77
N ILE A 42 -6.60 10.08 -9.92
CA ILE A 42 -6.19 10.85 -11.11
C ILE A 42 -5.50 9.94 -12.11
N ALA A 43 -4.64 9.04 -11.61
CA ALA A 43 -3.91 8.11 -12.46
C ALA A 43 -3.44 6.90 -11.65
N GLU A 44 -3.15 5.83 -12.37
CA GLU A 44 -2.60 4.58 -11.86
C GLU A 44 -1.37 4.19 -12.68
N ILE A 45 -0.31 3.72 -12.01
CA ILE A 45 0.91 3.22 -12.65
C ILE A 45 1.34 1.90 -12.03
N GLU A 46 1.91 1.03 -12.86
CA GLU A 46 2.55 -0.23 -12.43
C GLU A 46 4.07 -0.04 -12.34
N ASN A 47 4.70 -0.61 -11.30
CA ASN A 47 6.13 -0.48 -11.03
C ASN A 47 6.86 -1.83 -10.96
N SER A 48 6.18 -2.94 -11.29
CA SER A 48 6.74 -4.30 -11.27
C SER A 48 7.39 -4.70 -9.92
N ASP A 49 6.95 -4.10 -8.81
CA ASP A 49 7.53 -4.25 -7.46
C ASP A 49 9.02 -3.84 -7.35
N ASP A 50 9.53 -3.03 -8.30
CA ASP A 50 10.90 -2.59 -8.39
C ASP A 50 11.06 -1.12 -7.99
N ASP A 51 12.05 -0.82 -7.13
CA ASP A 51 12.29 0.53 -6.61
C ASP A 51 12.81 1.52 -7.67
N PHE A 52 13.61 1.06 -8.66
CA PHE A 52 14.11 1.93 -9.72
C PHE A 52 12.99 2.31 -10.68
N GLU A 53 12.20 1.32 -11.09
CA GLU A 53 11.03 1.54 -11.94
C GLU A 53 10.00 2.43 -11.23
N SER A 54 9.78 2.19 -9.94
CA SER A 54 8.90 3.01 -9.11
C SER A 54 9.36 4.45 -9.03
N TYR A 55 10.67 4.70 -8.88
CA TYR A 55 11.23 6.05 -8.90
C TYR A 55 10.92 6.77 -10.21
N ASP A 56 11.28 6.16 -11.33
CA ASP A 56 11.12 6.78 -12.65
C ASP A 56 9.64 7.05 -12.97
N LYS A 57 8.79 6.04 -12.76
CA LYS A 57 7.35 6.15 -13.07
C LYS A 57 6.62 7.11 -12.12
N THR A 58 6.92 7.09 -10.83
CA THR A 58 6.32 8.05 -9.88
C THR A 58 6.74 9.47 -10.19
N ARG A 59 8.01 9.69 -10.56
CA ARG A 59 8.50 10.99 -10.98
C ARG A 59 7.78 11.49 -12.23
N ALA A 60 7.63 10.63 -13.24
CA ALA A 60 6.89 10.95 -14.47
C ALA A 60 5.42 11.26 -14.18
N LEU A 61 4.76 10.45 -13.33
CA LEU A 61 3.38 10.64 -12.90
C LEU A 61 3.19 12.02 -12.26
N LEU A 62 4.02 12.38 -11.29
CA LEU A 62 3.92 13.66 -10.58
C LEU A 62 4.26 14.86 -11.46
N SER A 63 5.12 14.68 -12.48
CA SER A 63 5.41 15.70 -13.46
C SER A 63 4.24 15.93 -14.43
N ALA A 64 3.55 14.86 -14.83
CA ALA A 64 2.37 14.93 -15.70
C ALA A 64 1.12 15.45 -14.96
N HIS A 65 1.02 15.17 -13.66
CA HIS A 65 -0.11 15.52 -12.81
C HIS A 65 0.37 16.25 -11.55
N PRO A 66 0.77 17.52 -11.66
CA PRO A 66 1.31 18.29 -10.54
C PRO A 66 0.30 18.58 -9.44
N ASP A 67 -0.96 18.35 -9.70
CA ASP A 67 -2.08 18.51 -8.78
C ASP A 67 -2.35 17.27 -7.90
N ILE A 68 -1.65 16.15 -8.10
CA ILE A 68 -1.67 15.01 -7.19
C ILE A 68 -1.11 15.44 -5.84
N ASN A 69 -1.86 15.20 -4.77
CA ASN A 69 -1.51 15.50 -3.38
C ASN A 69 -1.57 14.28 -2.46
N ALA A 70 -1.87 13.11 -3.00
CA ALA A 70 -1.80 11.84 -2.29
C ALA A 70 -1.26 10.74 -3.20
N LEU A 71 -0.46 9.80 -2.65
CA LEU A 71 -0.04 8.58 -3.30
C LEU A 71 -0.45 7.38 -2.48
N TYR A 72 -1.01 6.37 -3.14
CA TYR A 72 -1.37 5.10 -2.55
C TYR A 72 -0.57 3.98 -3.19
N PHE A 73 0.39 3.45 -2.44
CA PHE A 73 1.19 2.29 -2.84
C PHE A 73 0.49 1.02 -2.41
N THR A 74 0.09 0.19 -3.35
CA THR A 74 -0.60 -1.08 -3.08
C THR A 74 0.34 -2.28 -2.98
N ALA A 75 1.62 -2.10 -3.32
CA ALA A 75 2.62 -3.15 -3.48
C ALA A 75 4.03 -2.66 -3.09
N ALA A 76 5.09 -3.35 -3.48
CA ALA A 76 6.47 -2.93 -3.27
C ALA A 76 6.87 -1.73 -4.17
N GLY A 77 8.13 -1.31 -4.13
CA GLY A 77 8.60 -0.11 -4.82
C GLY A 77 8.31 1.19 -4.05
N VAL A 78 7.90 1.10 -2.78
CA VAL A 78 7.57 2.25 -1.93
C VAL A 78 8.76 3.16 -1.73
N TYR A 79 9.94 2.60 -1.51
CA TYR A 79 11.16 3.38 -1.29
C TYR A 79 11.51 4.22 -2.53
N GLY A 80 11.50 3.60 -3.70
CA GLY A 80 11.75 4.30 -4.97
C GLY A 80 10.75 5.44 -5.21
N GLY A 81 9.45 5.18 -5.03
CA GLY A 81 8.42 6.19 -5.17
C GLY A 81 8.56 7.35 -4.19
N CYS A 82 8.89 7.10 -2.92
CA CYS A 82 9.17 8.14 -1.93
C CYS A 82 10.41 8.97 -2.32
N ARG A 83 11.45 8.33 -2.88
CA ARG A 83 12.62 9.04 -3.41
C ARG A 83 12.26 9.97 -4.57
N ALA A 84 11.33 9.59 -5.43
CA ALA A 84 10.81 10.45 -6.50
C ALA A 84 10.11 11.69 -5.93
N VAL A 85 9.25 11.52 -4.93
CA VAL A 85 8.57 12.63 -4.24
C VAL A 85 9.59 13.60 -3.64
N LEU A 86 10.60 13.09 -2.93
CA LEU A 86 11.67 13.91 -2.34
C LEU A 86 12.49 14.65 -3.42
N SER A 87 12.82 13.99 -4.53
CA SER A 87 13.59 14.60 -5.62
C SER A 87 12.88 15.77 -6.28
N LEU A 88 11.55 15.80 -6.20
CA LEU A 88 10.70 16.88 -6.71
C LEU A 88 10.38 17.93 -5.64
N ASN A 89 10.92 17.79 -4.42
CA ASN A 89 10.64 18.66 -3.25
C ASN A 89 9.12 18.77 -2.93
N ARG A 90 8.36 17.70 -3.16
CA ARG A 90 6.91 17.66 -2.95
C ARG A 90 6.60 17.24 -1.50
N THR A 91 6.63 18.21 -0.58
CA THR A 91 6.32 17.98 0.85
C THR A 91 4.81 18.00 1.17
N ASP A 92 4.00 18.29 0.17
CA ASP A 92 2.54 18.39 0.24
C ASP A 92 1.83 17.05 -0.02
N ILE A 93 2.57 16.00 -0.42
CA ILE A 93 1.99 14.70 -0.79
C ILE A 93 1.84 13.81 0.44
N HIS A 94 0.61 13.36 0.68
CA HIS A 94 0.32 12.32 1.66
C HIS A 94 0.55 10.94 1.07
N ILE A 95 1.39 10.12 1.70
CA ILE A 95 1.72 8.79 1.21
C ILE A 95 1.11 7.73 2.13
N LEU A 96 0.35 6.81 1.53
CA LEU A 96 -0.16 5.60 2.15
C LEU A 96 0.51 4.40 1.48
N ALA A 97 1.00 3.45 2.28
CA ALA A 97 1.69 2.27 1.77
C ALA A 97 1.27 1.00 2.51
N TYR A 98 1.63 -0.14 1.95
CA TYR A 98 1.54 -1.43 2.63
C TYR A 98 2.88 -1.80 3.25
N ASP A 99 2.78 -2.61 4.30
CA ASP A 99 3.83 -3.32 5.02
C ASP A 99 4.84 -2.45 5.79
N LYS A 100 4.93 -2.73 7.08
CA LYS A 100 5.93 -2.16 7.97
C LYS A 100 7.24 -2.94 7.86
N ILE A 101 8.06 -2.54 6.90
CA ILE A 101 9.43 -3.00 6.73
C ILE A 101 10.43 -1.92 7.21
N PRO A 102 11.72 -2.23 7.40
CA PRO A 102 12.69 -1.23 7.85
C PRO A 102 12.68 0.08 7.06
N ALA A 103 12.60 -0.01 5.73
CA ALA A 103 12.58 1.17 4.86
C ALA A 103 11.31 2.01 5.03
N THR A 104 10.11 1.41 5.09
CA THR A 104 8.87 2.16 5.32
C THR A 104 8.81 2.75 6.71
N LYS A 105 9.36 2.05 7.73
CA LYS A 105 9.47 2.56 9.09
C LYS A 105 10.33 3.83 9.14
N GLU A 106 11.52 3.80 8.54
CA GLU A 106 12.42 4.95 8.46
C GLU A 106 11.74 6.14 7.77
N LEU A 107 11.04 5.92 6.64
CA LEU A 107 10.32 6.95 5.91
C LEU A 107 9.14 7.53 6.70
N MET A 108 8.51 6.74 7.58
CA MET A 108 7.50 7.24 8.51
C MET A 108 8.11 8.11 9.61
N GLU A 109 9.24 7.70 10.18
CA GLU A 109 9.98 8.47 11.18
C GLU A 109 10.47 9.82 10.62
N GLN A 110 10.74 9.87 9.31
CA GLN A 110 11.06 11.09 8.56
C GLN A 110 9.82 11.89 8.10
N HIS A 111 8.60 11.51 8.48
CA HIS A 111 7.33 12.12 8.07
C HIS A 111 7.05 12.10 6.56
N ILE A 112 7.69 11.22 5.80
CA ILE A 112 7.47 11.07 4.35
C ILE A 112 6.25 10.21 4.10
N ILE A 113 6.12 9.06 4.79
CA ILE A 113 4.94 8.21 4.74
C ILE A 113 4.00 8.58 5.89
N SER A 114 2.74 8.82 5.56
CA SER A 114 1.71 9.21 6.52
C SER A 114 1.14 8.02 7.30
N ALA A 115 0.97 6.87 6.64
CA ALA A 115 0.49 5.64 7.26
C ALA A 115 0.88 4.40 6.45
N VAL A 116 1.00 3.26 7.13
CA VAL A 116 1.17 1.95 6.50
C VAL A 116 0.09 0.98 6.96
N ILE A 117 -0.32 0.13 6.05
CA ILE A 117 -1.28 -0.95 6.28
C ILE A 117 -0.48 -2.24 6.51
N CYS A 118 -0.58 -2.82 7.70
CA CYS A 118 0.14 -4.04 8.10
C CYS A 118 -0.80 -5.24 8.06
N GLN A 119 -0.28 -6.40 7.63
CA GLN A 119 -1.07 -7.59 7.34
C GLN A 119 -0.68 -8.82 8.16
N GLN A 120 0.09 -8.68 9.25
CA GLN A 120 0.56 -9.77 10.10
C GLN A 120 1.33 -10.86 9.32
N PRO A 121 2.46 -10.55 8.65
CA PRO A 121 3.17 -11.49 7.79
C PRO A 121 3.64 -12.77 8.50
N ALA A 122 3.98 -12.69 9.79
CA ALA A 122 4.34 -13.88 10.58
C ALA A 122 3.18 -14.88 10.67
N ILE A 123 1.95 -14.41 10.87
CA ILE A 123 0.75 -15.25 10.91
C ILE A 123 0.44 -15.81 9.52
N GLN A 124 0.53 -14.97 8.48
CA GLN A 124 0.32 -15.40 7.10
C GLN A 124 1.32 -16.50 6.68
N GLY A 125 2.56 -16.43 7.14
CA GLY A 125 3.56 -17.46 6.88
C GLY A 125 3.38 -18.71 7.71
N SER A 126 3.07 -18.61 9.01
CA SER A 126 3.00 -19.75 9.92
C SER A 126 1.68 -20.54 9.84
N LYS A 127 0.55 -19.85 9.66
CA LYS A 127 -0.78 -20.50 9.70
C LYS A 127 -0.98 -21.57 8.63
N PRO A 128 -0.62 -21.39 7.35
CA PRO A 128 -0.73 -22.43 6.33
C PRO A 128 0.11 -23.66 6.66
N ILE A 129 1.32 -23.45 7.18
CA ILE A 129 2.22 -24.57 7.57
C ILE A 129 1.61 -25.35 8.73
N GLN A 130 1.06 -24.66 9.73
CA GLN A 130 0.39 -25.32 10.85
C GLN A 130 -0.81 -26.15 10.38
N LEU A 131 -1.67 -25.58 9.54
CA LEU A 131 -2.84 -26.29 9.00
C LEU A 131 -2.43 -27.53 8.19
N LEU A 132 -1.38 -27.42 7.37
CA LEU A 132 -0.85 -28.54 6.62
C LEU A 132 -0.27 -29.62 7.55
N PHE A 133 0.46 -29.23 8.59
CA PHE A 133 1.02 -30.15 9.58
C PHE A 133 -0.10 -30.91 10.31
N ASP A 134 -1.13 -30.24 10.81
CA ASP A 134 -2.25 -30.82 11.52
C ASP A 134 -3.01 -31.81 10.62
N TYR A 135 -3.22 -31.46 9.35
CA TYR A 135 -3.83 -32.34 8.36
C TYR A 135 -3.00 -33.62 8.11
N LEU A 136 -1.69 -33.49 7.93
CA LEU A 136 -0.83 -34.63 7.61
C LEU A 136 -0.56 -35.56 8.81
N THR A 137 -0.59 -35.03 10.03
CA THR A 137 -0.24 -35.80 11.23
C THR A 137 -1.46 -36.31 11.96
N ALA A 138 -2.53 -35.55 12.06
CA ALA A 138 -3.74 -35.90 12.80
C ALA A 138 -4.97 -36.13 11.90
N GLY A 139 -4.89 -35.83 10.59
CA GLY A 139 -6.02 -35.90 9.68
C GLY A 139 -7.03 -34.75 9.88
N GLU A 140 -6.65 -33.74 10.64
CA GLU A 140 -7.51 -32.59 10.92
C GLU A 140 -7.61 -31.65 9.72
N ALA A 141 -8.74 -31.70 9.00
CA ALA A 141 -8.98 -30.80 7.91
C ALA A 141 -9.23 -29.36 8.41
N PRO A 142 -8.85 -28.33 7.63
CA PRO A 142 -9.19 -26.93 7.94
C PRO A 142 -10.68 -26.75 8.20
N ASP A 143 -11.04 -26.01 9.25
CA ASP A 143 -12.43 -25.77 9.68
C ASP A 143 -13.16 -24.72 8.82
N ARG A 144 -12.44 -24.02 7.92
CA ARG A 144 -12.98 -23.00 7.02
C ARG A 144 -12.18 -22.91 5.73
N GLU A 145 -12.79 -22.35 4.70
CA GLU A 145 -12.18 -22.18 3.38
C GLU A 145 -11.13 -21.06 3.37
N PHE A 146 -11.37 -19.97 4.12
CA PHE A 146 -10.51 -18.79 4.16
C PHE A 146 -10.12 -18.42 5.58
N TYR A 147 -8.86 -18.09 5.78
CA TYR A 147 -8.29 -17.58 7.03
C TYR A 147 -7.75 -16.17 6.80
N TYR A 148 -8.53 -15.17 7.13
CA TYR A 148 -8.12 -13.77 7.01
C TYR A 148 -7.29 -13.34 8.22
N THR A 149 -6.16 -12.69 7.97
CA THR A 149 -5.39 -12.01 9.01
C THR A 149 -5.98 -10.63 9.30
N ALA A 150 -5.74 -10.12 10.49
CA ALA A 150 -6.16 -8.77 10.82
C ALA A 150 -5.35 -7.75 10.02
N VAL A 151 -6.03 -6.68 9.60
CA VAL A 151 -5.43 -5.50 9.00
C VAL A 151 -5.22 -4.46 10.11
N ASP A 152 -4.00 -3.94 10.22
CA ASP A 152 -3.60 -2.98 11.24
C ASP A 152 -3.00 -1.74 10.57
N ILE A 153 -3.48 -0.56 10.97
CA ILE A 153 -2.99 0.71 10.41
C ILE A 153 -1.97 1.31 11.38
N ARG A 154 -0.77 1.56 10.88
CA ARG A 154 0.30 2.22 11.61
C ARG A 154 0.49 3.64 11.08
N ILE A 155 0.55 4.55 12.04
CA ILE A 155 0.96 5.94 11.88
C ILE A 155 2.16 6.18 12.80
N LEU A 156 2.77 7.33 12.75
CA LEU A 156 3.97 7.61 13.55
C LEU A 156 3.76 7.38 15.06
N GLU A 157 2.58 7.72 15.56
CA GLU A 157 2.26 7.66 17.00
C GLU A 157 2.07 6.23 17.53
N ASN A 158 1.86 5.25 16.65
CA ASN A 158 1.69 3.83 17.03
C ASN A 158 2.60 2.86 16.24
N LEU A 159 3.70 3.39 15.72
CA LEU A 159 4.67 2.70 14.86
C LEU A 159 5.40 1.51 15.52
#